data_bda6794222944a60c10a4df4f9904574
#
_entry.id   bda6794222944a60c10a4df4f9904574
#
_cell.length_a   1.000
_cell.length_b   1.000
_cell.length_c   1.000
_cell.angle_alpha   90.00
_cell.angle_beta   90.00
_cell.angle_gamma   90.00
#
_symmetry.space_group_name_H-M   'P 1'
#
loop_
_entity.id
_entity.type
_entity.pdbx_description
1 polymer ?
#
loop_
_entity_poly.entity_id
_entity_poly.type
_entity_poly.pdbx_seq_one_letter_code
_entity_poly.pdbx_strand_id
1 'polypeptide(L)'
;SNRVYQYNPGTTPSSFANADEKILVKLDWNINDQHRAAFTYNYNDGFNTVRSDGDSDEYEFSNHLYNRGSKLESISGAIYSDWTDNFSTEVRVGYLDLENDVRSIGGNDFGEIQIRTDRGVTVYLGGDDSRQSNKLAYDQLDLSFRANYDAGNHSLLFGAEHRNLDIFNLFVQHTETELRFNGIDEFEAGL
;
A
#
# COMPACT_ATOMS: atom_id res chain seq x y z
N SER A 1 17.32 2.19 -28.80
CA SER A 1 15.88 1.88 -28.63
C SER A 1 14.97 2.80 -29.44
N ASN A 2 15.22 4.13 -29.48
CA ASN A 2 14.38 5.08 -30.19
C ASN A 2 14.25 4.84 -31.73
N ARG A 3 15.16 4.10 -32.33
CA ARG A 3 15.11 3.82 -33.79
C ARG A 3 14.26 2.60 -34.14
N VAL A 4 14.27 1.58 -33.32
CA VAL A 4 13.57 0.29 -33.57
C VAL A 4 12.25 0.25 -32.85
N TYR A 5 12.25 0.53 -31.54
CA TYR A 5 11.09 0.36 -30.67
C TYR A 5 10.31 1.65 -30.40
N GLN A 6 10.83 2.81 -30.85
CA GLN A 6 10.25 4.14 -30.59
C GLN A 6 9.99 4.42 -29.09
N TYR A 7 10.79 3.79 -28.22
CA TYR A 7 10.69 3.87 -26.77
C TYR A 7 11.80 4.75 -26.17
N ASN A 8 11.43 5.64 -25.27
CA ASN A 8 12.37 6.44 -24.48
C ASN A 8 12.52 5.80 -23.08
N PRO A 9 13.66 5.22 -22.71
CA PRO A 9 13.88 4.58 -21.43
C PRO A 9 14.00 5.57 -20.26
N GLY A 10 14.02 6.88 -20.55
CA GLY A 10 14.31 7.90 -19.55
C GLY A 10 15.82 8.16 -19.41
N THR A 11 16.23 8.50 -18.20
CA THR A 11 17.61 8.88 -17.86
C THR A 11 18.21 7.93 -16.83
N THR A 12 19.51 8.03 -16.60
CA THR A 12 20.16 7.42 -15.44
C THR A 12 19.61 8.06 -14.15
N PRO A 13 19.03 7.28 -13.24
CA PRO A 13 18.49 7.83 -12.01
C PRO A 13 19.60 8.38 -11.11
N SER A 14 19.49 9.62 -10.69
CA SER A 14 20.43 10.26 -9.76
C SER A 14 19.82 10.61 -8.41
N SER A 15 18.49 10.61 -8.32
CA SER A 15 17.73 10.86 -7.10
C SER A 15 16.41 10.13 -7.13
N PHE A 16 15.86 9.85 -5.97
CA PHE A 16 14.58 9.17 -5.80
C PHE A 16 13.62 10.08 -5.06
N ALA A 17 12.42 10.22 -5.60
CA ALA A 17 11.37 11.02 -4.98
C ALA A 17 10.70 10.23 -3.85
N ASN A 18 10.35 10.94 -2.78
CA ASN A 18 9.44 10.45 -1.76
C ASN A 18 8.53 11.60 -1.32
N ALA A 19 7.33 11.26 -0.95
CA ALA A 19 6.39 12.18 -0.31
C ALA A 19 5.55 11.42 0.72
N ASP A 20 5.15 12.12 1.78
CA ASP A 20 4.38 11.53 2.87
C ASP A 20 3.53 12.63 3.53
N GLU A 21 2.21 12.43 3.56
CA GLU A 21 1.25 13.31 4.21
C GLU A 21 0.49 12.51 5.28
N LYS A 22 0.44 13.04 6.50
CA LYS A 22 -0.21 12.39 7.63
C LYS A 22 -1.07 13.36 8.39
N ILE A 23 -2.31 12.96 8.65
CA ILE A 23 -3.25 13.71 9.46
C ILE A 23 -3.82 12.78 10.52
N LEU A 24 -3.74 13.19 11.79
CA LEU A 24 -4.39 12.50 12.90
C LEU A 24 -5.23 13.52 13.67
N VAL A 25 -6.51 13.25 13.76
CA VAL A 25 -7.45 14.02 14.59
C VAL A 25 -8.04 13.08 15.62
N LYS A 26 -7.94 13.47 16.89
CA LYS A 26 -8.57 12.77 17.99
C LYS A 26 -9.41 13.73 18.80
N LEU A 27 -10.65 13.38 19.06
CA LEU A 27 -11.59 14.14 19.88
C LEU A 27 -12.10 13.24 21.00
N ASP A 28 -12.01 13.73 22.24
CA ASP A 28 -12.61 13.11 23.41
C ASP A 28 -13.68 14.07 23.95
N TRP A 29 -14.87 13.53 24.19
CA TRP A 29 -16.02 14.30 24.68
C TRP A 29 -16.58 13.67 25.93
N ASN A 30 -16.49 14.36 27.06
CA ASN A 30 -17.21 14.01 28.28
C ASN A 30 -18.65 14.55 28.15
N ILE A 31 -19.59 13.66 27.83
CA ILE A 31 -20.99 13.99 27.61
C ILE A 31 -21.61 14.37 28.96
N ASN A 32 -21.34 13.60 29.98
CA ASN A 32 -21.67 13.83 31.38
C ASN A 32 -20.75 12.97 32.28
N ASP A 33 -21.02 12.90 33.58
CA ASP A 33 -20.21 12.15 34.56
C ASP A 33 -20.19 10.65 34.29
N GLN A 34 -21.18 10.10 33.56
CA GLN A 34 -21.37 8.67 33.33
C GLN A 34 -21.01 8.27 31.89
N HIS A 35 -20.97 9.22 30.95
CA HIS A 35 -20.81 8.91 29.54
C HIS A 35 -19.71 9.73 28.88
N ARG A 36 -18.83 9.04 28.19
CA ARG A 36 -17.76 9.62 27.39
C ARG A 36 -17.79 9.05 25.98
N ALA A 37 -17.55 9.89 24.97
CA ALA A 37 -17.34 9.49 23.59
C ALA A 37 -15.91 9.82 23.15
N ALA A 38 -15.36 9.02 22.28
CA ALA A 38 -14.09 9.26 21.61
C ALA A 38 -14.28 9.12 20.09
N PHE A 39 -13.59 9.94 19.34
CA PHE A 39 -13.55 9.91 17.88
C PHE A 39 -12.10 10.01 17.42
N THR A 40 -11.72 9.21 16.44
CA THR A 40 -10.39 9.28 15.83
C THR A 40 -10.53 9.21 14.32
N TYR A 41 -9.86 10.13 13.64
CA TYR A 41 -9.64 10.11 12.20
C TYR A 41 -8.15 10.04 11.94
N ASN A 42 -7.73 9.12 11.08
CA ASN A 42 -6.34 8.97 10.67
C ASN A 42 -6.28 8.88 9.13
N TYR A 43 -5.43 9.71 8.56
CA TYR A 43 -5.12 9.74 7.14
C TYR A 43 -3.62 9.65 6.96
N ASN A 44 -3.20 8.80 6.04
CA ASN A 44 -1.81 8.71 5.60
C ASN A 44 -1.80 8.45 4.10
N ASP A 45 -1.10 9.29 3.35
CA ASP A 45 -0.86 9.13 1.91
C ASP A 45 0.60 9.42 1.63
N GLY A 46 1.28 8.48 1.02
CA GLY A 46 2.69 8.64 0.73
C GLY A 46 3.21 7.63 -0.26
N PHE A 47 4.31 7.99 -0.90
CA PHE A 47 5.04 7.12 -1.80
C PHE A 47 6.55 7.32 -1.70
N ASN A 48 7.26 6.32 -2.15
CA ASN A 48 8.68 6.41 -2.45
C ASN A 48 8.99 5.74 -3.79
N THR A 49 9.94 6.34 -4.53
CA THR A 49 10.49 5.73 -5.73
C THR A 49 11.47 4.63 -5.36
N VAL A 50 11.31 3.49 -5.98
CA VAL A 50 12.07 2.26 -5.68
C VAL A 50 12.71 1.74 -6.97
N ARG A 51 13.91 1.18 -6.85
CA ARG A 51 14.51 0.30 -7.84
C ARG A 51 13.86 -1.07 -7.75
N SER A 52 13.67 -1.70 -8.89
CA SER A 52 13.14 -3.05 -8.94
C SER A 52 14.23 -4.10 -8.98
N ASP A 53 15.16 -3.94 -9.91
CA ASP A 53 16.19 -4.92 -10.25
C ASP A 53 17.62 -4.35 -10.14
N GLY A 54 17.75 -3.12 -9.61
CA GLY A 54 19.04 -2.43 -9.54
C GLY A 54 20.02 -3.04 -8.54
N ASP A 55 20.91 -3.90 -9.00
CA ASP A 55 22.02 -4.45 -8.25
C ASP A 55 23.37 -4.10 -8.88
N SER A 56 24.46 -4.70 -8.43
CA SER A 56 25.83 -4.39 -8.87
C SER A 56 26.10 -4.73 -10.34
N ASP A 57 25.39 -5.71 -10.89
CA ASP A 57 25.43 -6.18 -12.26
C ASP A 57 24.13 -5.91 -13.04
N GLU A 58 23.28 -5.05 -12.51
CA GLU A 58 22.00 -4.66 -13.09
C GLU A 58 21.89 -3.14 -13.23
N TYR A 59 21.49 -2.69 -14.40
CA TYR A 59 21.38 -1.28 -14.73
C TYR A 59 19.97 -0.92 -15.18
N GLU A 60 19.34 -0.04 -14.42
CA GLU A 60 17.98 0.45 -14.68
C GLU A 60 17.99 1.88 -15.18
N PHE A 61 17.21 2.17 -16.20
CA PHE A 61 16.86 3.54 -16.56
C PHE A 61 15.65 4.02 -15.74
N SER A 62 15.43 5.34 -15.69
CA SER A 62 14.40 5.93 -14.84
C SER A 62 12.98 5.41 -15.10
N ASN A 63 12.68 4.97 -16.31
CA ASN A 63 11.35 4.46 -16.67
C ASN A 63 11.13 3.00 -16.21
N HIS A 64 12.19 2.30 -15.77
CA HIS A 64 12.07 0.98 -15.16
C HIS A 64 11.70 1.07 -13.67
N LEU A 65 12.01 2.18 -13.03
CA LEU A 65 11.66 2.42 -11.63
C LEU A 65 10.14 2.50 -11.43
N TYR A 66 9.72 2.28 -10.21
CA TYR A 66 8.32 2.43 -9.84
C TYR A 66 8.14 3.23 -8.55
N ASN A 67 6.99 3.87 -8.41
CA ASN A 67 6.54 4.44 -7.16
C ASN A 67 5.76 3.38 -6.38
N ARG A 68 6.18 3.16 -5.13
CA ARG A 68 5.46 2.32 -4.18
C ARG A 68 4.87 3.23 -3.12
N GLY A 69 3.56 3.23 -3.04
CA GLY A 69 2.83 4.07 -2.11
C GLY A 69 1.71 3.32 -1.41
N SER A 70 1.16 3.95 -0.38
CA SER A 70 -0.07 3.51 0.25
C SER A 70 -0.87 4.72 0.71
N LYS A 71 -2.17 4.64 0.47
CA LYS A 71 -3.15 5.56 1.05
C LYS A 71 -3.96 4.78 2.07
N LEU A 72 -3.96 5.26 3.30
CA LEU A 72 -4.74 4.71 4.39
C LEU A 72 -5.65 5.81 4.94
N GLU A 73 -6.92 5.49 5.03
CA GLU A 73 -7.91 6.33 5.69
C GLU A 73 -8.66 5.50 6.72
N SER A 74 -8.75 5.97 7.95
CA SER A 74 -9.51 5.29 8.97
C SER A 74 -10.28 6.26 9.87
N ILE A 75 -11.47 5.83 10.23
CA ILE A 75 -12.35 6.52 11.16
C ILE A 75 -12.78 5.55 12.25
N SER A 76 -12.75 5.98 13.48
CA SER A 76 -13.27 5.19 14.59
C SER A 76 -14.00 6.03 15.62
N GLY A 77 -14.99 5.42 16.24
CA GLY A 77 -15.75 5.99 17.33
C GLY A 77 -15.90 5.01 18.47
N ALA A 78 -15.94 5.52 19.69
CA ALA A 78 -16.20 4.73 20.87
C ALA A 78 -17.13 5.49 21.84
N ILE A 79 -17.99 4.75 22.53
CA ILE A 79 -18.82 5.26 23.61
C ILE A 79 -18.53 4.39 24.84
N TYR A 80 -18.20 5.05 25.93
CA TYR A 80 -17.99 4.44 27.24
C TYR A 80 -19.10 4.93 28.15
N SER A 81 -19.73 4.01 28.88
CA SER A 81 -20.87 4.32 29.73
C SER A 81 -20.76 3.58 31.04
N ASP A 82 -20.72 4.32 32.14
CA ASP A 82 -20.80 3.85 33.51
C ASP A 82 -22.24 4.02 33.98
N TRP A 83 -23.08 2.96 33.79
CA TRP A 83 -24.51 3.01 34.07
C TRP A 83 -24.82 3.02 35.57
N THR A 84 -23.98 2.31 36.33
CA THR A 84 -24.02 2.24 37.78
C THR A 84 -22.60 2.03 38.32
N ASP A 85 -22.42 2.09 39.62
CA ASP A 85 -21.12 1.86 40.28
C ASP A 85 -20.53 0.47 39.97
N ASN A 86 -21.36 -0.47 39.53
CA ASN A 86 -20.96 -1.85 39.27
C ASN A 86 -21.26 -2.35 37.85
N PHE A 87 -21.75 -1.48 36.96
CA PHE A 87 -22.05 -1.86 35.56
C PHE A 87 -21.58 -0.80 34.55
N SER A 88 -20.71 -1.20 33.64
CA SER A 88 -20.24 -0.36 32.55
C SER A 88 -20.29 -1.07 31.22
N THR A 89 -20.37 -0.27 30.16
CA THR A 89 -20.33 -0.76 28.76
C THR A 89 -19.41 0.07 27.91
N GLU A 90 -18.85 -0.57 26.90
CA GLU A 90 -18.08 0.04 25.84
C GLU A 90 -18.59 -0.45 24.49
N VAL A 91 -18.87 0.49 23.59
CA VAL A 91 -19.21 0.22 22.19
C VAL A 91 -18.16 0.88 21.32
N ARG A 92 -17.60 0.17 20.35
CA ARG A 92 -16.68 0.73 19.36
C ARG A 92 -17.13 0.39 17.96
N VAL A 93 -16.94 1.32 17.06
CA VAL A 93 -17.04 1.14 15.61
C VAL A 93 -15.78 1.70 14.96
N GLY A 94 -15.23 0.97 14.01
CA GLY A 94 -14.08 1.39 13.20
C GLY A 94 -14.30 1.02 11.75
N TYR A 95 -13.88 1.90 10.86
CA TYR A 95 -13.78 1.62 9.44
C TYR A 95 -12.40 2.04 8.96
N LEU A 96 -11.79 1.20 8.15
CA LEU A 96 -10.48 1.41 7.55
C LEU A 96 -10.57 1.10 6.07
N ASP A 97 -10.04 2.00 5.25
CA ASP A 97 -9.79 1.82 3.82
C ASP A 97 -8.30 1.93 3.56
N LEU A 98 -7.73 0.99 2.83
CA LEU A 98 -6.34 0.99 2.42
C LEU A 98 -6.20 0.65 0.94
N GLU A 99 -5.53 1.53 0.22
CA GLU A 99 -5.03 1.27 -1.12
C GLU A 99 -3.50 1.25 -1.12
N ASN A 100 -2.92 0.17 -1.61
CA ASN A 100 -1.50 0.10 -1.94
C ASN A 100 -1.34 0.36 -3.43
N ASP A 101 -0.76 1.50 -3.75
CA ASP A 101 -0.56 1.96 -5.12
C ASP A 101 0.88 1.68 -5.56
N VAL A 102 1.00 0.92 -6.64
CA VAL A 102 2.28 0.63 -7.28
C VAL A 102 2.19 1.10 -8.72
N ARG A 103 2.99 2.13 -9.06
CA ARG A 103 2.97 2.76 -10.38
C ARG A 103 4.34 2.73 -11.02
N SER A 104 4.45 2.06 -12.15
CA SER A 104 5.63 2.16 -13.01
C SER A 104 5.82 3.60 -13.50
N ILE A 105 7.02 4.16 -13.38
CA ILE A 105 7.32 5.54 -13.83
C ILE A 105 7.23 5.64 -15.34
N GLY A 106 7.64 4.60 -16.05
CA GLY A 106 7.56 4.53 -17.50
C GLY A 106 6.16 4.23 -18.06
N GLY A 107 5.17 4.02 -17.18
CA GLY A 107 3.84 3.54 -17.58
C GLY A 107 3.80 2.04 -17.83
N ASN A 108 2.63 1.53 -18.20
CA ASN A 108 2.39 0.10 -18.42
C ASN A 108 1.95 -0.19 -19.87
N ASP A 109 2.32 0.66 -20.81
CA ASP A 109 2.01 0.53 -22.24
C ASP A 109 3.18 0.00 -23.08
N PHE A 110 4.27 -0.38 -22.41
CA PHE A 110 5.47 -0.95 -23.03
C PHE A 110 6.07 -2.01 -22.10
N GLY A 111 6.33 -3.19 -22.68
CA GLY A 111 6.86 -4.33 -21.93
C GLY A 111 8.28 -4.11 -21.41
N GLU A 112 8.71 -4.96 -20.50
CA GLU A 112 10.07 -4.99 -20.02
C GLU A 112 11.00 -5.55 -21.08
N ILE A 113 12.18 -4.92 -21.24
CA ILE A 113 13.26 -5.42 -22.08
C ILE A 113 14.51 -5.60 -21.22
N GLN A 114 15.03 -6.81 -21.19
CA GLN A 114 16.29 -7.18 -20.55
C GLN A 114 17.36 -7.41 -21.63
N ILE A 115 18.48 -6.69 -21.53
CA ILE A 115 19.60 -6.83 -22.46
C ILE A 115 20.83 -7.26 -21.67
N ARG A 116 21.28 -8.50 -21.87
CA ARG A 116 22.48 -9.02 -21.25
C ARG A 116 23.71 -8.57 -22.04
N THR A 117 24.61 -7.84 -21.40
CA THR A 117 25.85 -7.38 -22.04
C THR A 117 26.97 -8.42 -21.95
N ASP A 118 27.98 -8.31 -22.81
CA ASP A 118 29.19 -9.17 -22.80
C ASP A 118 29.96 -9.12 -21.48
N ARG A 119 29.74 -8.08 -20.68
CA ARG A 119 30.36 -7.88 -19.37
C ARG A 119 29.57 -8.50 -18.23
N GLY A 120 28.49 -9.21 -18.53
CA GLY A 120 27.61 -9.83 -17.54
C GLY A 120 26.65 -8.87 -16.84
N VAL A 121 26.58 -7.61 -17.30
CA VAL A 121 25.60 -6.63 -16.80
C VAL A 121 24.31 -6.79 -17.56
N THR A 122 23.17 -6.79 -16.87
CA THR A 122 21.84 -6.72 -17.48
C THR A 122 21.35 -5.27 -17.49
N VAL A 123 20.87 -4.80 -18.61
CA VAL A 123 20.26 -3.48 -18.79
C VAL A 123 18.76 -3.63 -18.95
N TYR A 124 18.00 -2.92 -18.12
CA TYR A 124 16.53 -2.95 -18.10
C TYR A 124 15.96 -1.71 -18.76
N LEU A 125 15.01 -1.93 -19.67
CA LEU A 125 14.21 -0.90 -20.36
C LEU A 125 12.72 -1.27 -20.20
N GLY A 126 11.86 -0.29 -20.19
CA GLY A 126 10.41 -0.52 -19.99
C GLY A 126 10.04 -0.54 -18.52
N GLY A 127 8.76 -0.71 -18.23
CA GLY A 127 8.28 -0.89 -16.87
C GLY A 127 8.62 -2.28 -16.35
N ASP A 128 8.95 -2.37 -15.06
CA ASP A 128 9.19 -3.65 -14.38
C ASP A 128 8.03 -4.63 -14.60
N ASP A 129 8.33 -5.84 -15.01
CA ASP A 129 7.37 -6.89 -15.34
C ASP A 129 6.43 -7.21 -14.19
N SER A 130 6.95 -7.18 -12.95
CA SER A 130 6.21 -7.43 -11.72
C SER A 130 5.32 -6.26 -11.29
N ARG A 131 5.44 -5.09 -11.95
CA ARG A 131 4.68 -3.87 -11.64
C ARG A 131 3.68 -3.50 -12.72
N GLN A 132 3.61 -4.29 -13.79
CA GLN A 132 2.67 -4.06 -14.90
C GLN A 132 1.22 -4.21 -14.44
N SER A 133 0.92 -5.19 -13.59
CA SER A 133 -0.41 -5.39 -12.98
C SER A 133 -0.27 -5.75 -11.51
N ASN A 134 -0.16 -4.73 -10.65
CA ASN A 134 0.00 -4.91 -9.21
C ASN A 134 -0.86 -3.89 -8.46
N LYS A 135 -1.89 -4.38 -7.77
CA LYS A 135 -2.76 -3.55 -6.93
C LYS A 135 -3.25 -4.36 -5.72
N LEU A 136 -3.13 -3.78 -4.54
CA LEU A 136 -3.74 -4.29 -3.32
C LEU A 136 -4.63 -3.19 -2.73
N ALA A 137 -5.87 -3.53 -2.48
CA ALA A 137 -6.79 -2.67 -1.74
C ALA A 137 -7.59 -3.52 -0.76
N TYR A 138 -7.91 -2.98 0.39
CA TYR A 138 -8.86 -3.60 1.30
C TYR A 138 -9.57 -2.58 2.16
N ASP A 139 -10.80 -2.88 2.50
CA ASP A 139 -11.55 -2.17 3.52
C ASP A 139 -11.95 -3.12 4.66
N GLN A 140 -12.11 -2.56 5.85
CA GLN A 140 -12.42 -3.31 7.04
C GLN A 140 -13.40 -2.54 7.92
N LEU A 141 -14.48 -3.21 8.29
CA LEU A 141 -15.43 -2.74 9.30
C LEU A 141 -15.23 -3.56 10.58
N ASP A 142 -14.97 -2.87 11.69
CA ASP A 142 -14.88 -3.44 13.02
C ASP A 142 -16.02 -2.92 13.91
N LEU A 143 -16.72 -3.83 14.55
CA LEU A 143 -17.71 -3.54 15.59
C LEU A 143 -17.34 -4.30 16.84
N SER A 144 -17.34 -3.64 17.99
CA SER A 144 -17.14 -4.31 19.27
C SER A 144 -18.04 -3.78 20.36
N PHE A 145 -18.46 -4.69 21.22
CA PHE A 145 -19.23 -4.42 22.42
C PHE A 145 -18.58 -5.12 23.60
N ARG A 146 -18.45 -4.44 24.71
CA ARG A 146 -18.00 -4.99 26.00
C ARG A 146 -18.91 -4.50 27.09
N ALA A 147 -19.16 -5.37 28.07
CA ALA A 147 -19.91 -5.04 29.29
C ALA A 147 -19.19 -5.65 30.51
N ASN A 148 -18.94 -4.84 31.50
CA ASN A 148 -18.38 -5.25 32.78
C ASN A 148 -19.48 -5.17 33.84
N TYR A 149 -19.56 -6.21 34.67
CA TYR A 149 -20.49 -6.24 35.77
C TYR A 149 -19.82 -6.83 37.03
N ASP A 150 -19.77 -6.04 38.11
CA ASP A 150 -19.23 -6.46 39.38
C ASP A 150 -20.37 -6.96 40.30
N ALA A 151 -20.40 -8.26 40.55
CA ALA A 151 -21.39 -8.95 41.36
C ALA A 151 -20.75 -9.38 42.70
N GLY A 152 -20.63 -8.45 43.62
CA GLY A 152 -20.00 -8.69 44.92
C GLY A 152 -18.51 -9.04 44.79
N ASN A 153 -18.14 -10.29 45.02
CA ASN A 153 -16.75 -10.76 44.92
C ASN A 153 -16.37 -11.23 43.48
N HIS A 154 -17.28 -11.12 42.52
CA HIS A 154 -17.09 -11.57 41.15
C HIS A 154 -17.10 -10.38 40.17
N SER A 155 -16.13 -10.34 39.30
CA SER A 155 -16.12 -9.41 38.15
C SER A 155 -16.38 -10.21 36.88
N LEU A 156 -17.42 -9.85 36.15
CA LEU A 156 -17.86 -10.51 34.93
C LEU A 156 -17.63 -9.60 33.71
N LEU A 157 -16.99 -10.15 32.69
CA LEU A 157 -16.80 -9.49 31.40
C LEU A 157 -17.57 -10.24 30.32
N PHE A 158 -18.44 -9.52 29.61
CA PHE A 158 -19.13 -9.99 28.42
C PHE A 158 -18.65 -9.20 27.24
N GLY A 159 -18.55 -9.84 26.07
CA GLY A 159 -18.14 -9.16 24.86
C GLY A 159 -18.61 -9.85 23.60
N ALA A 160 -18.74 -9.06 22.53
CA ALA A 160 -18.97 -9.52 21.18
C ALA A 160 -18.17 -8.64 20.22
N GLU A 161 -17.56 -9.27 19.23
CA GLU A 161 -16.82 -8.58 18.18
C GLU A 161 -17.28 -9.10 16.82
N HIS A 162 -17.39 -8.18 15.85
CA HIS A 162 -17.66 -8.51 14.47
C HIS A 162 -16.65 -7.76 13.61
N ARG A 163 -16.01 -8.47 12.69
CA ARG A 163 -15.12 -7.91 11.69
C ARG A 163 -15.56 -8.36 10.31
N ASN A 164 -15.70 -7.40 9.40
CA ASN A 164 -15.86 -7.66 7.98
C ASN A 164 -14.64 -7.09 7.25
N LEU A 165 -14.01 -7.90 6.44
CA LEU A 165 -12.84 -7.54 5.66
C LEU A 165 -13.11 -7.89 4.20
N ASP A 166 -13.02 -6.90 3.31
CA ASP A 166 -13.07 -7.06 1.86
C ASP A 166 -11.69 -6.76 1.27
N ILE A 167 -11.15 -7.67 0.47
CA ILE A 167 -9.80 -7.57 -0.08
C ILE A 167 -9.85 -7.74 -1.59
N PHE A 168 -9.26 -6.77 -2.29
CA PHE A 168 -8.89 -6.89 -3.69
C PHE A 168 -7.37 -6.99 -3.80
N ASN A 169 -6.87 -8.10 -4.36
CA ASN A 169 -5.45 -8.31 -4.62
C ASN A 169 -5.26 -8.75 -6.07
N LEU A 170 -4.59 -7.92 -6.85
CA LEU A 170 -4.18 -8.20 -8.22
C LEU A 170 -2.65 -8.21 -8.27
N PHE A 171 -2.08 -9.34 -8.68
CA PHE A 171 -0.67 -9.45 -8.99
C PHE A 171 -0.50 -10.39 -10.19
N VAL A 172 -0.22 -9.80 -11.35
CA VAL A 172 0.01 -10.55 -12.59
C VAL A 172 1.26 -9.97 -13.26
N GLN A 173 2.28 -10.80 -13.41
CA GLN A 173 3.51 -10.44 -14.09
C GLN A 173 3.36 -10.56 -15.61
N HIS A 174 4.21 -9.88 -16.34
CA HIS A 174 4.35 -9.95 -17.81
C HIS A 174 3.06 -9.61 -18.58
N THR A 175 2.16 -8.80 -18.03
CA THR A 175 0.91 -8.45 -18.73
C THR A 175 1.16 -7.63 -20.00
N GLU A 176 2.26 -6.89 -20.05
CA GLU A 176 2.73 -6.13 -21.22
C GLU A 176 3.98 -6.76 -21.88
N THR A 177 4.25 -8.02 -21.59
CA THR A 177 5.39 -8.77 -22.11
C THR A 177 6.71 -8.48 -21.40
N GLU A 178 7.58 -9.46 -21.44
CA GLU A 178 9.01 -9.38 -21.13
C GLU A 178 9.80 -9.90 -22.33
N LEU A 179 10.79 -9.15 -22.78
CA LEU A 179 11.68 -9.52 -23.87
C LEU A 179 13.12 -9.60 -23.36
N ARG A 180 13.79 -10.70 -23.67
CA ARG A 180 15.19 -10.93 -23.25
C ARG A 180 16.10 -11.07 -24.45
N PHE A 181 17.20 -10.31 -24.44
CA PHE A 181 18.25 -10.34 -25.46
C PHE A 181 19.58 -10.75 -24.82
N ASN A 182 20.30 -11.70 -25.46
CA ASN A 182 21.57 -12.19 -24.96
C ASN A 182 22.76 -11.29 -25.35
N GLY A 183 22.51 -10.20 -26.07
CA GLY A 183 23.53 -9.25 -26.49
C GLY A 183 22.92 -7.95 -27.00
N ILE A 184 23.76 -6.92 -27.04
CA ILE A 184 23.38 -5.62 -27.64
C ILE A 184 23.10 -5.79 -29.14
N ASP A 185 23.86 -6.65 -29.84
CA ASP A 185 23.70 -6.90 -31.26
C ASP A 185 22.34 -7.54 -31.58
N GLU A 186 21.88 -8.50 -30.76
CA GLU A 186 20.55 -9.08 -30.88
C GLU A 186 19.45 -8.03 -30.68
N PHE A 187 19.60 -7.20 -29.65
CA PHE A 187 18.67 -6.10 -29.39
C PHE A 187 18.63 -5.08 -30.54
N GLU A 188 19.78 -4.71 -31.13
CA GLU A 188 19.83 -3.80 -32.27
C GLU A 188 19.24 -4.40 -33.55
N ALA A 189 19.39 -5.70 -33.73
CA ALA A 189 18.82 -6.44 -34.85
C ALA A 189 17.30 -6.70 -34.68
N GLY A 190 16.78 -6.62 -33.47
CA GLY A 190 15.39 -6.92 -33.16
C GLY A 190 15.07 -8.42 -33.24
N LEU A 191 16.02 -9.28 -32.90
CA LEU A 191 15.96 -10.76 -33.06
C LEU A 191 15.64 -11.44 -31.73
#